data_41262f53a94d8cc1176cd93099208e82
#
_entry.id   41262f53a94d8cc1176cd93099208e82
#
_cell.length_a   1.000
_cell.length_b   1.000
_cell.length_c   1.000
_cell.angle_alpha   90.00
_cell.angle_beta   90.00
_cell.angle_gamma   90.00
#
_symmetry.space_group_name_H-M   'P 1'
#
loop_
_entity.id
_entity.type
_entity.pdbx_description
1 polymer ?
#
loop_
_entity_poly.entity_id
_entity_poly.type
_entity_poly.pdbx_seq_one_letter_code
_entity_poly.pdbx_strand_id
1 'polypeptide(L)'
;FETSLEASKARKLGNTILTEAMERNGRMTFKSYDRFFPNQDRLPEGGFGNLVALPLQGKARKEGNSVFVDENFMPYEDQWTYLVGVQKVPEILVDRILLKHGITSELGDLSTTSEAKPWETPSTQKIAKEDFPKELLLIKSNMLYIPLEDLSAKAINHLKRIASFKNPEFYAKLGMRLSTYNVPRIISCAEPSDKYIALPRGCEDAITNLLDENHVSYRMNDQTELGTPISVQFKGELREEQVAAIKNLIPHNNGVLYG
;
A
#
# COMPACT_ATOMS: atom_id res chain seq x y z
N PHE A 1 -20.03 2.36 -16.11
CA PHE A 1 -20.44 3.76 -16.04
C PHE A 1 -21.53 4.05 -17.05
N GLU A 2 -22.36 5.06 -16.82
CA GLU A 2 -23.39 5.49 -17.79
C GLU A 2 -22.78 6.14 -19.02
N THR A 3 -21.72 6.89 -18.83
CA THR A 3 -20.96 7.58 -19.88
C THR A 3 -19.48 7.19 -19.82
N SER A 4 -18.72 7.54 -20.85
CA SER A 4 -17.26 7.39 -20.83
C SER A 4 -16.68 8.21 -19.69
N LEU A 5 -15.80 7.62 -18.90
CA LEU A 5 -15.10 8.26 -17.80
C LEU A 5 -13.60 8.30 -18.10
N GLU A 6 -12.93 9.37 -17.69
CA GLU A 6 -11.47 9.44 -17.82
C GLU A 6 -10.79 8.31 -17.05
N ALA A 7 -9.76 7.71 -17.65
CA ALA A 7 -9.03 6.60 -17.04
C ALA A 7 -8.44 6.93 -15.68
N SER A 8 -7.90 8.15 -15.51
CA SER A 8 -7.40 8.67 -14.24
C SER A 8 -8.49 8.68 -13.16
N LYS A 9 -9.69 9.16 -13.50
CA LYS A 9 -10.84 9.26 -12.61
C LYS A 9 -11.35 7.86 -12.21
N ALA A 10 -11.44 6.94 -13.17
CA ALA A 10 -11.85 5.55 -12.93
C ALA A 10 -10.85 4.83 -11.99
N ARG A 11 -9.54 5.04 -12.16
CA ARG A 11 -8.52 4.46 -11.28
C ARG A 11 -8.56 5.05 -9.87
N LYS A 12 -8.77 6.37 -9.74
CA LYS A 12 -8.96 7.03 -8.45
C LYS A 12 -10.15 6.43 -7.70
N LEU A 13 -11.26 6.22 -8.37
CA LEU A 13 -12.42 5.54 -7.79
C LEU A 13 -12.07 4.13 -7.32
N GLY A 14 -11.40 3.34 -8.15
CA GLY A 14 -10.96 2.00 -7.79
C GLY A 14 -10.03 2.00 -6.56
N ASN A 15 -9.07 2.92 -6.50
CA ASN A 15 -8.20 3.08 -5.35
C ASN A 15 -8.97 3.46 -4.08
N THR A 16 -9.96 4.35 -4.19
CA THR A 16 -10.83 4.74 -3.08
C THR A 16 -11.61 3.53 -2.54
N ILE A 17 -12.23 2.76 -3.43
CA ILE A 17 -12.99 1.55 -3.05
C ILE A 17 -12.09 0.51 -2.37
N LEU A 18 -10.91 0.25 -2.92
CA LEU A 18 -9.97 -0.70 -2.30
C LEU A 18 -9.45 -0.21 -0.95
N THR A 19 -9.15 1.08 -0.83
CA THR A 19 -8.72 1.66 0.44
C THR A 19 -9.81 1.49 1.50
N GLU A 20 -11.07 1.80 1.16
CA GLU A 20 -12.20 1.61 2.06
C GLU A 20 -12.43 0.14 2.43
N ALA A 21 -12.28 -0.77 1.45
CA ALA A 21 -12.38 -2.21 1.71
C ALA A 21 -11.28 -2.70 2.66
N MET A 22 -10.04 -2.22 2.49
CA MET A 22 -8.93 -2.53 3.38
C MET A 22 -9.16 -1.97 4.80
N GLU A 23 -9.75 -0.79 4.91
CA GLU A 23 -10.08 -0.17 6.21
C GLU A 23 -11.20 -0.91 6.94
N ARG A 24 -12.15 -1.48 6.21
CA ARG A 24 -13.19 -2.35 6.78
C ARG A 24 -12.66 -3.74 7.14
N ASN A 25 -11.64 -4.20 6.43
CA ASN A 25 -11.06 -5.53 6.62
C ASN A 25 -9.53 -5.44 6.78
N GLY A 26 -9.08 -5.31 8.01
CA GLY A 26 -7.65 -5.20 8.36
C GLY A 26 -6.77 -6.40 7.94
N ARG A 27 -7.38 -7.53 7.52
CA ARG A 27 -6.65 -8.71 7.03
C ARG A 27 -6.20 -8.60 5.57
N MET A 28 -6.80 -7.70 4.78
CA MET A 28 -6.38 -7.48 3.40
C MET A 28 -4.95 -6.94 3.35
N THR A 29 -4.19 -7.39 2.36
CA THR A 29 -2.79 -6.97 2.16
C THR A 29 -2.57 -6.45 0.75
N PHE A 30 -1.53 -5.63 0.56
CA PHE A 30 -1.12 -5.16 -0.77
C PHE A 30 -0.68 -6.28 -1.71
N LYS A 31 -0.36 -7.47 -1.20
CA LYS A 31 -0.01 -8.65 -2.02
C LYS A 31 -1.17 -9.11 -2.90
N SER A 32 -2.41 -8.83 -2.50
CA SER A 32 -3.61 -9.17 -3.28
C SER A 32 -3.92 -8.15 -4.39
N TYR A 33 -3.22 -7.03 -4.41
CA TYR A 33 -3.41 -5.98 -5.41
C TYR A 33 -2.31 -6.04 -6.47
N ASP A 34 -2.69 -6.30 -7.72
CA ASP A 34 -1.79 -6.23 -8.85
C ASP A 34 -1.90 -4.87 -9.55
N ARG A 35 -3.02 -4.58 -10.18
CA ARG A 35 -3.24 -3.33 -10.93
C ARG A 35 -4.70 -3.10 -11.27
N PHE A 36 -5.02 -1.85 -11.58
CA PHE A 36 -6.28 -1.51 -12.25
C PHE A 36 -6.08 -1.40 -13.76
N PHE A 37 -7.14 -1.71 -14.50
CA PHE A 37 -7.24 -1.43 -15.92
C PHE A 37 -8.26 -0.29 -16.15
N PRO A 38 -7.92 0.70 -17.00
CA PRO A 38 -6.62 0.89 -17.64
C PRO A 38 -5.52 1.24 -16.62
N ASN A 39 -4.28 0.80 -16.88
CA ASN A 39 -3.14 1.10 -16.00
C ASN A 39 -2.41 2.39 -16.38
N GLN A 40 -2.92 3.11 -17.34
CA GLN A 40 -2.37 4.36 -17.89
C GLN A 40 -3.48 5.39 -18.11
N ASP A 41 -3.17 6.68 -18.00
CA ASP A 41 -4.16 7.76 -18.15
C ASP A 41 -4.40 8.11 -19.61
N ARG A 42 -3.40 7.91 -20.46
CA ARG A 42 -3.46 8.23 -21.87
C ARG A 42 -3.00 7.04 -22.71
N LEU A 43 -3.70 6.82 -23.81
CA LEU A 43 -3.27 5.85 -24.80
C LEU A 43 -2.07 6.44 -25.56
N PRO A 44 -0.92 5.74 -25.64
CA PRO A 44 0.19 6.17 -26.48
C PRO A 44 -0.24 6.23 -27.94
N GLU A 45 0.27 7.21 -28.69
CA GLU A 45 0.00 7.33 -30.12
C GLU A 45 0.43 6.04 -30.85
N GLY A 46 -0.47 5.44 -31.62
CA GLY A 46 -0.25 4.15 -32.29
C GLY A 46 -0.27 2.92 -31.39
N GLY A 47 -0.61 3.06 -30.08
CA GLY A 47 -0.70 1.94 -29.17
C GLY A 47 -2.11 1.36 -29.03
N PHE A 48 -2.20 0.09 -28.64
CA PHE A 48 -3.48 -0.60 -28.42
C PHE A 48 -4.03 -0.43 -26.98
N GLY A 49 -3.27 0.16 -26.06
CA GLY A 49 -3.66 0.23 -24.66
C GLY A 49 -3.60 -1.13 -23.95
N ASN A 50 -4.39 -1.27 -22.88
CA ASN A 50 -4.45 -2.52 -22.14
C ASN A 50 -5.41 -3.51 -22.78
N LEU A 51 -4.96 -4.75 -22.93
CA LEU A 51 -5.83 -5.85 -23.29
C LEU A 51 -6.48 -6.40 -22.03
N VAL A 52 -7.81 -6.42 -22.00
CA VAL A 52 -8.60 -6.97 -20.89
C VAL A 52 -9.40 -8.17 -21.41
N ALA A 53 -9.25 -9.31 -20.75
CA ALA A 53 -10.10 -10.46 -21.03
C ALA A 53 -11.55 -10.14 -20.61
N LEU A 54 -12.47 -10.21 -21.56
CA LEU A 54 -13.87 -10.01 -21.28
C LEU A 54 -14.43 -11.20 -20.48
N PRO A 55 -15.41 -10.97 -19.59
CA PRO A 55 -16.13 -12.08 -18.96
C PRO A 55 -16.94 -12.90 -19.97
N LEU A 56 -17.40 -14.04 -19.58
CA LEU A 56 -18.25 -14.94 -20.35
C LEU A 56 -17.63 -15.49 -21.64
N GLN A 57 -16.28 -15.53 -21.72
CA GLN A 57 -15.61 -16.16 -22.87
C GLN A 57 -15.99 -17.64 -23.01
N GLY A 58 -16.31 -18.06 -24.24
CA GLY A 58 -16.95 -19.33 -24.51
C GLY A 58 -16.24 -20.56 -23.91
N LYS A 59 -14.91 -20.67 -24.03
CA LYS A 59 -14.15 -21.79 -23.45
C LYS A 59 -14.13 -21.70 -21.92
N ALA A 60 -13.71 -20.60 -21.36
CA ALA A 60 -13.60 -20.41 -19.91
C ALA A 60 -14.95 -20.57 -19.20
N ARG A 61 -16.04 -20.08 -19.79
CA ARG A 61 -17.40 -20.24 -19.26
C ARG A 61 -17.86 -21.68 -19.20
N LYS A 62 -17.52 -22.51 -20.19
CA LYS A 62 -17.85 -23.95 -20.16
C LYS A 62 -17.17 -24.71 -19.03
N GLU A 63 -16.06 -24.22 -18.56
CA GLU A 63 -15.29 -24.77 -17.45
C GLU A 63 -15.69 -24.12 -16.10
N GLY A 64 -16.74 -23.30 -16.05
CA GLY A 64 -17.18 -22.58 -14.86
C GLY A 64 -16.32 -21.35 -14.50
N ASN A 65 -15.37 -20.97 -15.36
CA ASN A 65 -14.53 -19.80 -15.19
C ASN A 65 -15.11 -18.58 -15.93
N SER A 66 -14.68 -17.38 -15.55
CA SER A 66 -15.07 -16.12 -16.23
C SER A 66 -16.60 -15.89 -16.21
N VAL A 67 -17.26 -16.32 -15.14
CA VAL A 67 -18.71 -16.16 -14.89
C VAL A 67 -18.94 -15.16 -13.74
N PHE A 68 -20.10 -14.53 -13.73
CA PHE A 68 -20.56 -13.74 -12.59
C PHE A 68 -21.09 -14.68 -11.50
N VAL A 69 -20.75 -14.39 -10.25
CA VAL A 69 -21.10 -15.18 -9.08
C VAL A 69 -21.84 -14.31 -8.05
N ASP A 70 -22.61 -14.93 -7.20
CA ASP A 70 -23.27 -14.29 -6.06
C ASP A 70 -22.32 -14.12 -4.87
N GLU A 71 -22.84 -13.67 -3.73
CA GLU A 71 -22.09 -13.46 -2.48
C GLU A 71 -21.51 -14.75 -1.89
N ASN A 72 -22.02 -15.91 -2.28
CA ASN A 72 -21.57 -17.24 -1.87
C ASN A 72 -20.61 -17.87 -2.91
N PHE A 73 -20.17 -17.09 -3.89
CA PHE A 73 -19.35 -17.54 -5.02
C PHE A 73 -20.04 -18.57 -5.93
N MET A 74 -21.38 -18.62 -5.91
CA MET A 74 -22.14 -19.49 -6.79
C MET A 74 -22.45 -18.76 -8.11
N PRO A 75 -22.22 -19.38 -9.28
CA PRO A 75 -22.54 -18.77 -10.56
C PRO A 75 -24.04 -18.45 -10.68
N TYR A 76 -24.36 -17.24 -11.16
CA TYR A 76 -25.73 -16.92 -11.53
C TYR A 76 -26.23 -17.86 -12.62
N GLU A 77 -27.46 -18.35 -12.51
CA GLU A 77 -28.05 -19.28 -13.47
C GLU A 77 -28.14 -18.65 -14.86
N ASP A 78 -28.63 -17.43 -14.96
CA ASP A 78 -28.62 -16.64 -16.19
C ASP A 78 -27.64 -15.45 -16.12
N GLN A 79 -26.48 -15.69 -16.67
CA GLN A 79 -25.38 -14.73 -16.72
C GLN A 79 -25.71 -13.46 -17.52
N TRP A 80 -26.53 -13.59 -18.56
CA TRP A 80 -26.88 -12.48 -19.43
C TRP A 80 -27.92 -11.58 -18.79
N THR A 81 -28.93 -12.15 -18.18
CA THR A 81 -29.94 -11.41 -17.41
C THR A 81 -29.27 -10.66 -16.25
N TYR A 82 -28.33 -11.29 -15.55
CA TYR A 82 -27.53 -10.59 -14.54
C TYR A 82 -26.77 -9.40 -15.13
N LEU A 83 -26.02 -9.61 -16.23
CA LEU A 83 -25.21 -8.55 -16.85
C LEU A 83 -26.05 -7.37 -17.32
N VAL A 84 -27.23 -7.62 -17.89
CA VAL A 84 -28.16 -6.57 -18.32
C VAL A 84 -28.75 -5.81 -17.12
N GLY A 85 -28.96 -6.50 -16.00
CA GLY A 85 -29.48 -5.92 -14.76
C GLY A 85 -28.46 -5.10 -13.97
N VAL A 86 -27.17 -5.15 -14.28
CA VAL A 86 -26.13 -4.39 -13.58
C VAL A 86 -26.35 -2.89 -13.75
N GLN A 87 -26.55 -2.20 -12.63
CA GLN A 87 -26.75 -0.75 -12.64
C GLN A 87 -25.46 -0.04 -13.04
N LYS A 88 -25.60 0.90 -13.96
CA LYS A 88 -24.48 1.76 -14.35
C LYS A 88 -24.33 2.90 -13.35
N VAL A 89 -23.07 3.28 -13.10
CA VAL A 89 -22.74 4.35 -12.17
C VAL A 89 -22.67 5.68 -12.91
N PRO A 90 -23.46 6.70 -12.54
CA PRO A 90 -23.40 8.03 -13.13
C PRO A 90 -22.11 8.76 -12.67
N GLU A 91 -21.58 9.62 -13.54
CA GLU A 91 -20.34 10.35 -13.25
C GLU A 91 -20.44 11.23 -12.01
N ILE A 92 -21.59 11.86 -11.79
CA ILE A 92 -21.83 12.71 -10.60
C ILE A 92 -21.67 11.93 -9.28
N LEU A 93 -22.00 10.64 -9.27
CA LEU A 93 -21.79 9.80 -8.09
C LEU A 93 -20.31 9.51 -7.87
N VAL A 94 -19.56 9.30 -8.96
CA VAL A 94 -18.11 9.15 -8.91
C VAL A 94 -17.47 10.40 -8.30
N ASP A 95 -17.85 11.59 -8.80
CA ASP A 95 -17.34 12.86 -8.27
C ASP A 95 -17.64 13.04 -6.79
N ARG A 96 -18.85 12.71 -6.37
CA ARG A 96 -19.25 12.76 -4.96
C ARG A 96 -18.42 11.83 -4.08
N ILE A 97 -18.16 10.61 -4.55
CA ILE A 97 -17.32 9.65 -3.83
C ILE A 97 -15.89 10.18 -3.71
N LEU A 98 -15.32 10.65 -4.81
CA LEU A 98 -13.96 11.18 -4.82
C LEU A 98 -13.80 12.44 -3.94
N LEU A 99 -14.80 13.31 -3.92
CA LEU A 99 -14.81 14.50 -3.03
C LEU A 99 -14.90 14.10 -1.56
N LYS A 100 -15.71 13.10 -1.24
CA LYS A 100 -15.91 12.64 0.15
C LYS A 100 -14.67 11.95 0.72
N HIS A 101 -14.04 11.08 -0.06
CA HIS A 101 -12.92 10.24 0.39
C HIS A 101 -11.55 10.81 0.04
N GLY A 102 -11.55 11.93 -0.69
CA GLY A 102 -10.36 12.53 -1.21
C GLY A 102 -9.72 11.75 -2.37
N ILE A 103 -8.85 12.44 -3.11
CA ILE A 103 -8.28 11.89 -4.33
C ILE A 103 -6.94 11.24 -3.99
N THR A 104 -6.93 9.95 -3.64
CA THR A 104 -5.67 9.20 -3.56
C THR A 104 -5.25 8.80 -4.97
N SER A 105 -4.07 9.24 -5.39
CA SER A 105 -3.57 8.94 -6.74
C SER A 105 -3.26 7.46 -6.93
N GLU A 106 -2.74 6.80 -5.90
CA GLU A 106 -2.40 5.37 -5.95
C GLU A 106 -2.55 4.67 -4.60
N LEU A 107 -2.87 3.38 -4.65
CA LEU A 107 -2.87 2.52 -3.48
C LEU A 107 -1.42 2.39 -2.95
N GLY A 108 -1.23 2.63 -1.67
CA GLY A 108 0.09 2.57 -1.02
C GLY A 108 0.93 3.85 -1.14
N ASP A 109 0.44 4.91 -1.77
CA ASP A 109 1.13 6.19 -1.81
C ASP A 109 0.89 6.97 -0.51
N LEU A 110 1.91 7.03 0.33
CA LEU A 110 1.95 7.92 1.51
C LEU A 110 2.71 9.21 1.23
N SER A 111 3.37 9.29 0.08
CA SER A 111 4.21 10.45 -0.21
C SER A 111 3.35 11.66 -0.56
N THR A 112 3.23 12.54 0.39
CA THR A 112 2.88 13.95 0.20
C THR A 112 4.04 14.75 -0.41
N THR A 113 5.12 14.07 -0.80
CA THR A 113 6.36 14.73 -1.24
C THR A 113 6.42 14.88 -2.75
N SER A 114 6.58 16.08 -3.15
CA SER A 114 7.26 16.68 -4.30
C SER A 114 6.52 16.95 -5.60
N GLU A 115 5.32 16.45 -5.86
CA GLU A 115 4.59 16.84 -7.08
C GLU A 115 3.12 17.23 -6.84
N ALA A 116 2.69 17.33 -5.59
CA ALA A 116 1.37 17.87 -5.27
C ALA A 116 1.32 19.32 -5.68
N LYS A 117 0.50 19.62 -6.66
CA LYS A 117 0.25 21.03 -7.05
C LYS A 117 -0.36 21.71 -5.84
N PRO A 118 0.01 22.97 -5.53
CA PRO A 118 -0.45 23.68 -4.32
C PRO A 118 -1.98 23.76 -4.15
N TRP A 119 -2.72 23.50 -5.21
CA TRP A 119 -4.19 23.51 -5.25
C TRP A 119 -4.82 22.11 -5.21
N GLU A 120 -4.03 21.04 -5.17
CA GLU A 120 -4.51 19.68 -4.95
C GLU A 120 -4.46 19.41 -3.43
N THR A 121 -5.63 19.30 -2.82
CA THR A 121 -5.71 18.91 -1.41
C THR A 121 -5.28 17.46 -1.29
N PRO A 122 -4.20 17.14 -0.57
CA PRO A 122 -3.84 15.76 -0.32
C PRO A 122 -4.93 15.14 0.54
N SER A 123 -5.64 14.19 -0.01
CA SER A 123 -6.63 13.42 0.73
C SER A 123 -5.97 12.20 1.35
N THR A 124 -5.24 12.44 2.39
CA THR A 124 -4.99 11.40 3.37
C THR A 124 -6.24 11.30 4.23
N GLN A 125 -6.88 10.15 4.28
CA GLN A 125 -7.85 9.90 5.34
C GLN A 125 -7.08 10.05 6.64
N LYS A 126 -7.36 11.16 7.33
CA LYS A 126 -6.66 11.49 8.57
C LYS A 126 -6.96 10.39 9.57
N ILE A 127 -5.92 9.69 10.00
CA ILE A 127 -6.00 8.82 11.13
C ILE A 127 -6.30 9.69 12.35
N ALA A 128 -7.05 9.17 13.31
CA ALA A 128 -7.46 9.89 14.48
C ALA A 128 -7.06 9.13 15.75
N LYS A 129 -7.07 9.78 16.88
CA LYS A 129 -6.73 9.17 18.18
C LYS A 129 -7.62 7.97 18.48
N GLU A 130 -8.87 8.03 18.08
CA GLU A 130 -9.88 6.98 18.29
C GLU A 130 -9.59 5.69 17.51
N ASP A 131 -8.69 5.75 16.52
CA ASP A 131 -8.25 4.60 15.75
C ASP A 131 -7.25 3.73 16.52
N PHE A 132 -6.74 4.22 17.65
CA PHE A 132 -5.76 3.57 18.51
C PHE A 132 -6.31 3.29 19.92
N PRO A 133 -5.74 2.32 20.67
CA PRO A 133 -6.03 2.15 22.09
C PRO A 133 -5.57 3.37 22.90
N LYS A 134 -6.02 3.45 24.15
CA LYS A 134 -5.61 4.55 25.07
C LYS A 134 -4.11 4.63 25.27
N GLU A 135 -3.44 3.50 25.32
CA GLU A 135 -1.99 3.38 25.38
C GLU A 135 -1.57 2.26 24.41
N LEU A 136 -0.70 2.58 23.47
CA LEU A 136 -0.19 1.61 22.49
C LEU A 136 1.12 1.01 22.99
N LEU A 137 1.24 -0.32 22.98
CA LEU A 137 2.49 -1.00 23.28
C LEU A 137 3.31 -1.19 21.98
N LEU A 138 4.53 -0.66 21.96
CA LEU A 138 5.52 -0.90 20.94
C LEU A 138 6.59 -1.83 21.50
N ILE A 139 6.80 -2.99 20.88
CA ILE A 139 7.82 -3.96 21.27
C ILE A 139 8.92 -3.93 20.23
N LYS A 140 10.10 -3.44 20.65
CA LYS A 140 11.28 -3.35 19.79
C LYS A 140 12.16 -4.58 20.01
N SER A 141 12.38 -5.36 18.93
CA SER A 141 13.25 -6.53 18.95
C SER A 141 14.01 -6.61 17.61
N ASN A 142 14.04 -7.75 16.91
CA ASN A 142 14.52 -7.83 15.54
C ASN A 142 13.68 -6.98 14.56
N MET A 143 12.40 -6.81 14.86
CA MET A 143 11.47 -5.88 14.21
C MET A 143 10.76 -5.05 15.29
N LEU A 144 9.91 -4.14 14.85
CA LEU A 144 8.99 -3.41 15.72
C LEU A 144 7.63 -4.12 15.68
N TYR A 145 7.22 -4.68 16.82
CA TYR A 145 5.97 -5.42 16.95
C TYR A 145 4.91 -4.55 17.64
N ILE A 146 3.73 -4.50 17.05
CA ILE A 146 2.58 -3.75 17.56
C ILE A 146 1.42 -4.72 17.71
N PRO A 147 0.82 -4.87 18.92
CA PRO A 147 -0.37 -5.68 19.10
C PRO A 147 -1.53 -5.17 18.24
N LEU A 148 -2.27 -6.09 17.64
CA LEU A 148 -3.45 -5.76 16.84
C LEU A 148 -4.70 -5.53 17.68
N GLU A 149 -4.66 -5.92 18.97
CA GLU A 149 -5.75 -5.73 19.90
C GLU A 149 -6.07 -4.24 20.06
N ASP A 150 -7.34 -3.89 19.96
CA ASP A 150 -7.85 -2.51 20.06
C ASP A 150 -7.37 -1.52 18.97
N LEU A 151 -6.67 -2.00 17.94
CA LEU A 151 -6.40 -1.19 16.76
C LEU A 151 -7.56 -1.23 15.76
N SER A 152 -7.97 -0.08 15.26
CA SER A 152 -8.91 -0.04 14.14
C SER A 152 -8.29 -0.64 12.87
N ALA A 153 -9.11 -1.17 11.97
CA ALA A 153 -8.63 -1.64 10.66
C ALA A 153 -7.93 -0.52 9.88
N LYS A 154 -8.34 0.72 10.09
CA LYS A 154 -7.74 1.93 9.50
C LYS A 154 -6.32 2.17 10.04
N ALA A 155 -6.11 2.07 11.36
CA ALA A 155 -4.79 2.16 11.96
C ALA A 155 -3.86 1.04 11.45
N ILE A 156 -4.34 -0.20 11.40
CA ILE A 156 -3.57 -1.34 10.88
C ILE A 156 -3.14 -1.09 9.43
N ASN A 157 -4.03 -0.60 8.58
CA ASN A 157 -3.70 -0.30 7.19
C ASN A 157 -2.73 0.87 7.05
N HIS A 158 -2.83 1.87 7.92
CA HIS A 158 -1.88 2.97 7.94
C HIS A 158 -0.47 2.50 8.33
N LEU A 159 -0.37 1.67 9.36
CA LEU A 159 0.89 1.04 9.78
C LEU A 159 1.50 0.19 8.65
N LYS A 160 0.70 -0.61 7.94
CA LYS A 160 1.17 -1.36 6.76
C LYS A 160 1.72 -0.45 5.68
N ARG A 161 1.10 0.72 5.46
CA ARG A 161 1.56 1.69 4.45
C ARG A 161 2.90 2.32 4.81
N ILE A 162 3.15 2.62 6.10
CA ILE A 162 4.45 3.12 6.57
C ILE A 162 5.60 2.18 6.17
N ALA A 163 5.36 0.88 6.21
CA ALA A 163 6.33 -0.14 5.82
C ALA A 163 6.19 -0.59 4.35
N SER A 164 5.62 0.23 3.49
CA SER A 164 5.38 -0.11 2.09
C SER A 164 5.88 1.00 1.16
N PHE A 165 6.37 0.61 -0.03
CA PHE A 165 6.84 1.56 -1.03
C PHE A 165 6.60 1.05 -2.45
N LYS A 166 6.62 1.98 -3.41
CA LYS A 166 6.49 1.67 -4.83
C LYS A 166 7.68 0.83 -5.29
N ASN A 167 7.43 -0.27 -5.99
CA ASN A 167 8.49 -1.13 -6.50
C ASN A 167 9.18 -0.48 -7.73
N PRO A 168 10.44 -0.05 -7.62
CA PRO A 168 11.15 0.60 -8.72
C PRO A 168 11.23 -0.26 -9.98
N GLU A 169 11.39 -1.58 -9.81
CA GLU A 169 11.44 -2.54 -10.92
C GLU A 169 10.13 -2.54 -11.71
N PHE A 170 8.99 -2.53 -11.01
CA PHE A 170 7.69 -2.48 -11.67
C PHE A 170 7.57 -1.24 -12.55
N TYR A 171 7.89 -0.07 -12.01
CA TYR A 171 7.77 1.19 -12.74
C TYR A 171 8.81 1.32 -13.86
N ALA A 172 10.03 0.80 -13.66
CA ALA A 172 11.04 0.75 -14.73
C ALA A 172 10.57 -0.13 -15.90
N LYS A 173 10.07 -1.33 -15.62
CA LYS A 173 9.50 -2.22 -16.66
C LYS A 173 8.29 -1.59 -17.35
N LEU A 174 7.41 -0.95 -16.58
CA LEU A 174 6.25 -0.26 -17.13
C LEU A 174 6.66 0.88 -18.07
N GLY A 175 7.65 1.69 -17.70
CA GLY A 175 8.20 2.76 -18.53
C GLY A 175 8.85 2.24 -19.82
N MET A 176 9.53 1.11 -19.73
CA MET A 176 10.12 0.42 -20.90
C MET A 176 9.12 -0.41 -21.71
N ARG A 177 7.83 -0.44 -21.32
CA ARG A 177 6.78 -1.27 -21.94
C ARG A 177 7.07 -2.77 -21.91
N LEU A 178 7.83 -3.23 -20.91
CA LEU A 178 8.12 -4.64 -20.67
C LEU A 178 7.00 -5.27 -19.83
N SER A 179 6.94 -6.62 -19.86
CA SER A 179 6.00 -7.36 -19.02
C SER A 179 6.28 -7.13 -17.55
N THR A 180 5.24 -6.78 -16.80
CA THR A 180 5.28 -6.66 -15.33
C THR A 180 4.69 -7.88 -14.64
N TYR A 181 4.54 -9.00 -15.37
CA TYR A 181 4.04 -10.24 -14.80
C TYR A 181 4.94 -10.73 -13.66
N ASN A 182 4.35 -11.15 -12.55
CA ASN A 182 5.04 -11.52 -11.30
C ASN A 182 5.92 -10.43 -10.66
N VAL A 183 5.83 -9.18 -11.09
CA VAL A 183 6.50 -8.06 -10.43
C VAL A 183 5.46 -7.28 -9.64
N PRO A 184 5.47 -7.31 -8.30
CA PRO A 184 4.49 -6.59 -7.51
C PRO A 184 4.67 -5.08 -7.67
N ARG A 185 3.57 -4.36 -7.71
CA ARG A 185 3.57 -2.90 -7.83
C ARG A 185 4.07 -2.21 -6.55
N ILE A 186 3.71 -2.79 -5.41
CA ILE A 186 4.04 -2.29 -4.08
C ILE A 186 4.83 -3.37 -3.35
N ILE A 187 5.95 -2.99 -2.76
CA ILE A 187 6.69 -3.81 -1.82
C ILE A 187 6.20 -3.45 -0.42
N SER A 188 5.68 -4.43 0.31
CA SER A 188 5.30 -4.29 1.70
C SER A 188 6.23 -5.09 2.58
N CYS A 189 6.89 -4.41 3.50
CA CYS A 189 7.76 -5.00 4.50
C CYS A 189 7.04 -5.24 5.84
N ALA A 190 5.75 -4.96 5.90
CA ALA A 190 4.93 -5.28 7.05
C ALA A 190 4.57 -6.78 7.06
N GLU A 191 4.76 -7.44 8.18
CA GLU A 191 4.45 -8.86 8.40
C GLU A 191 3.32 -8.99 9.41
N PRO A 192 2.06 -9.11 8.96
CA PRO A 192 0.94 -9.33 9.88
C PRO A 192 0.91 -10.77 10.37
N SER A 193 0.65 -10.95 11.67
CA SER A 193 0.29 -12.22 12.29
C SER A 193 -1.11 -12.11 12.91
N ASP A 194 -1.58 -13.18 13.57
CA ASP A 194 -2.90 -13.16 14.20
C ASP A 194 -3.02 -12.14 15.34
N LYS A 195 -1.92 -11.83 16.03
CA LYS A 195 -1.91 -10.98 17.23
C LYS A 195 -1.10 -9.70 17.09
N TYR A 196 -0.17 -9.67 16.14
CA TYR A 196 0.78 -8.56 15.98
C TYR A 196 0.92 -8.18 14.52
N ILE A 197 1.27 -6.92 14.29
CA ILE A 197 1.90 -6.49 13.06
C ILE A 197 3.38 -6.23 13.35
N ALA A 198 4.26 -6.85 12.57
CA ALA A 198 5.69 -6.61 12.63
C ALA A 198 6.11 -5.67 11.51
N LEU A 199 6.85 -4.64 11.87
CA LEU A 199 7.33 -3.60 10.96
C LEU A 199 8.86 -3.51 11.06
N PRO A 200 9.56 -3.17 9.97
CA PRO A 200 11.00 -2.94 10.04
C PRO A 200 11.38 -1.90 11.08
N ARG A 201 12.48 -2.09 11.77
CA ARG A 201 12.98 -1.15 12.80
C ARG A 201 13.19 0.27 12.28
N GLY A 202 13.51 0.43 10.99
CA GLY A 202 13.61 1.73 10.34
C GLY A 202 12.30 2.53 10.26
N CYS A 203 11.15 1.92 10.58
CA CYS A 203 9.85 2.60 10.66
C CYS A 203 9.59 3.24 12.04
N GLU A 204 10.49 3.09 13.02
CA GLU A 204 10.30 3.55 14.41
C GLU A 204 9.97 5.05 14.46
N ASP A 205 10.80 5.89 13.84
CA ASP A 205 10.59 7.35 13.85
C ASP A 205 9.28 7.75 13.15
N ALA A 206 8.94 7.10 12.04
CA ALA A 206 7.69 7.38 11.34
C ALA A 206 6.45 7.00 12.17
N ILE A 207 6.54 5.92 12.94
CA ILE A 207 5.45 5.46 13.81
C ILE A 207 5.32 6.36 15.04
N THR A 208 6.43 6.68 15.72
CA THR A 208 6.38 7.56 16.89
C THR A 208 5.89 8.96 16.52
N ASN A 209 6.35 9.53 15.41
CA ASN A 209 5.83 10.80 14.89
C ASN A 209 4.33 10.74 14.61
N LEU A 210 3.85 9.66 13.98
CA LEU A 210 2.41 9.47 13.75
C LEU A 210 1.61 9.46 15.06
N LEU A 211 2.10 8.76 16.08
CA LEU A 211 1.44 8.67 17.37
C LEU A 211 1.44 10.01 18.10
N ASP A 212 2.56 10.74 18.06
CA ASP A 212 2.71 12.06 18.65
C ASP A 212 1.80 13.10 17.99
N GLU A 213 1.74 13.12 16.64
CA GLU A 213 0.85 14.00 15.87
C GLU A 213 -0.64 13.77 16.18
N ASN A 214 -1.00 12.53 16.51
CA ASN A 214 -2.38 12.17 16.86
C ASN A 214 -2.63 12.13 18.37
N HIS A 215 -1.66 12.57 19.19
CA HIS A 215 -1.76 12.59 20.65
C HIS A 215 -2.12 11.22 21.25
N VAL A 216 -1.54 10.14 20.68
CA VAL A 216 -1.68 8.78 21.16
C VAL A 216 -0.56 8.46 22.14
N SER A 217 -0.91 8.06 23.36
CA SER A 217 0.08 7.61 24.34
C SER A 217 0.63 6.24 23.93
N TYR A 218 1.93 6.08 24.03
CA TYR A 218 2.56 4.79 23.77
C TYR A 218 3.68 4.47 24.76
N ARG A 219 3.97 3.20 24.90
CA ARG A 219 5.07 2.70 25.72
C ARG A 219 5.97 1.81 24.86
N MET A 220 7.27 2.12 24.82
CA MET A 220 8.28 1.30 24.18
C MET A 220 8.82 0.25 25.13
N ASN A 221 8.71 -1.02 24.76
CA ASN A 221 9.37 -2.14 25.42
C ASN A 221 10.54 -2.60 24.56
N ASP A 222 11.74 -2.21 24.93
CA ASP A 222 12.95 -2.59 24.19
C ASP A 222 13.42 -3.98 24.65
N GLN A 223 13.32 -4.94 23.75
CA GLN A 223 13.77 -6.32 23.89
C GLN A 223 14.87 -6.66 22.90
N THR A 224 15.64 -5.65 22.47
CA THR A 224 16.79 -5.88 21.58
C THR A 224 17.90 -6.60 22.33
N GLU A 225 18.43 -7.64 21.73
CA GLU A 225 19.61 -8.31 22.22
C GLU A 225 20.85 -7.49 21.87
N LEU A 226 21.62 -7.11 22.89
CA LEU A 226 22.85 -6.34 22.72
C LEU A 226 24.02 -7.17 22.20
N GLY A 227 23.84 -8.48 22.13
CA GLY A 227 24.91 -9.43 21.79
C GLY A 227 25.98 -9.57 22.90
N THR A 228 26.97 -10.36 22.64
CA THR A 228 28.12 -10.53 23.56
C THR A 228 29.21 -9.53 23.20
N PRO A 229 29.70 -8.74 24.18
CA PRO A 229 30.81 -7.84 23.94
C PRO A 229 32.03 -8.61 23.43
N ILE A 230 32.63 -8.13 22.34
CA ILE A 230 33.85 -8.68 21.78
C ILE A 230 34.96 -7.63 21.85
N SER A 231 36.20 -8.08 22.16
CA SER A 231 37.36 -7.24 22.09
C SER A 231 38.06 -7.48 20.76
N VAL A 232 37.93 -6.53 19.85
CA VAL A 232 38.57 -6.60 18.52
C VAL A 232 39.36 -5.35 18.24
N GLN A 233 40.45 -5.51 17.50
CA GLN A 233 41.28 -4.41 17.03
C GLN A 233 41.33 -4.46 15.50
N PHE A 234 40.99 -3.36 14.86
CA PHE A 234 41.19 -3.22 13.43
C PHE A 234 42.70 -3.01 13.13
N LYS A 235 43.26 -3.86 12.28
CA LYS A 235 44.71 -3.84 11.92
C LYS A 235 44.95 -3.36 10.48
N GLY A 236 44.06 -2.60 9.90
CA GLY A 236 44.18 -2.07 8.55
C GLY A 236 44.27 -0.56 8.54
N GLU A 237 44.60 0.00 7.40
CA GLU A 237 44.46 1.44 7.13
C GLU A 237 43.16 1.67 6.32
N LEU A 238 42.33 2.59 6.80
CA LEU A 238 41.13 2.99 6.11
C LEU A 238 41.45 4.12 5.13
N ARG A 239 40.84 4.05 3.94
CA ARG A 239 40.84 5.17 3.00
C ARG A 239 40.02 6.32 3.57
N GLU A 240 40.27 7.54 3.14
CA GLU A 240 39.59 8.75 3.62
C GLU A 240 38.05 8.64 3.48
N GLU A 241 37.59 8.10 2.36
CA GLU A 241 36.15 7.88 2.10
C GLU A 241 35.53 6.89 3.09
N GLN A 242 36.27 5.82 3.46
CA GLN A 242 35.80 4.83 4.43
C GLN A 242 35.76 5.43 5.85
N VAL A 243 36.72 6.28 6.20
CA VAL A 243 36.70 7.00 7.48
C VAL A 243 35.51 7.94 7.55
N ALA A 244 35.20 8.67 6.47
CA ALA A 244 34.04 9.53 6.38
C ALA A 244 32.73 8.73 6.51
N ALA A 245 32.63 7.61 5.81
CA ALA A 245 31.47 6.71 5.87
C ALA A 245 31.23 6.18 7.29
N ILE A 246 32.28 5.71 7.97
CA ILE A 246 32.18 5.21 9.35
C ILE A 246 31.73 6.32 10.31
N LYS A 247 32.31 7.53 10.20
CA LYS A 247 31.92 8.66 11.03
C LYS A 247 30.44 9.04 10.86
N ASN A 248 29.91 8.89 9.65
CA ASN A 248 28.52 9.17 9.37
C ASN A 248 27.58 8.04 9.83
N LEU A 249 28.05 6.78 9.87
CA LEU A 249 27.22 5.64 10.27
C LEU A 249 27.10 5.47 11.79
N ILE A 250 28.20 5.67 12.53
CA ILE A 250 28.26 5.43 13.99
C ILE A 250 27.18 6.17 14.79
N PRO A 251 26.80 7.43 14.48
CA PRO A 251 25.78 8.14 15.25
C PRO A 251 24.35 7.61 15.07
N HIS A 252 24.12 6.74 14.09
CA HIS A 252 22.78 6.29 13.71
C HIS A 252 22.55 4.81 14.03
N ASN A 253 21.40 4.48 14.58
CA ASN A 253 21.01 3.09 14.86
C ASN A 253 20.62 2.32 13.59
N ASN A 254 20.17 3.01 12.56
CA ASN A 254 19.77 2.45 11.27
C ASN A 254 20.21 3.40 10.16
N GLY A 255 20.53 2.85 8.99
CA GLY A 255 20.92 3.66 7.84
C GLY A 255 21.26 2.81 6.62
N VAL A 256 21.32 3.47 5.46
CA VAL A 256 21.80 2.88 4.21
C VAL A 256 23.04 3.65 3.79
N LEU A 257 24.16 2.96 3.64
CA LEU A 257 25.36 3.50 3.04
C LEU A 257 25.31 3.19 1.55
N TYR A 258 25.28 4.24 0.75
CA TYR A 258 25.38 4.15 -0.70
C TYR A 258 26.80 4.57 -1.11
N GLY A 259 27.52 3.67 -1.82
CA GLY A 259 28.88 3.87 -2.29
C GLY A 259 29.02 3.69 -3.80
#